data_e6aa730df885b8612d0e34b7590fd8f3
#
_entry.id   e6aa730df885b8612d0e34b7590fd8f3
#
_cell.length_a   1.000
_cell.length_b   1.000
_cell.length_c   1.000
_cell.angle_alpha   90.00
_cell.angle_beta   90.00
_cell.angle_gamma   90.00
#
_symmetry.space_group_name_H-M   'P 1'
#
loop_
_entity.id
_entity.type
_entity.pdbx_description
1 polymer ?
#
loop_
_entity_poly.entity_id
_entity_poly.type
_entity_poly.pdbx_seq_one_letter_code
_entity_poly.pdbx_strand_id
1 'polypeptide(L)'
;TGVKWFVEGDIKGCFDHVDHHVLVNILRRRIQDEHFIGLIWKFLKAGYMEDWVYHNTYSGTPQGSIISPILANIYLNELDVFMAQYAQTFRQGDKRRINPAYKKPLDKRRGKQEWLKRNEHKISQEQKAAVKAEIDEINQYLRTIPYVDPMDDGYKRLVYVRYADDFLIGVIGSKVDAKQVKADVGQFIRQQLLLELSQEKTLITHGSDFAQFLSFQITTSTEQNS
;
A
#
# COMPACT_ATOMS: atom_id res chain seq x y z
N THR A 1 -10.04 0.70 -6.35
CA THR A 1 -8.98 1.30 -5.51
C THR A 1 -7.92 2.03 -6.33
N GLY A 2 -7.59 1.57 -7.53
CA GLY A 2 -6.61 2.17 -8.43
C GLY A 2 -5.15 1.91 -8.06
N VAL A 3 -4.86 1.00 -7.15
CA VAL A 3 -3.51 0.45 -6.91
C VAL A 3 -3.05 -0.24 -8.19
N LYS A 4 -1.79 0.04 -8.58
CA LYS A 4 -1.20 -0.54 -9.80
C LYS A 4 -0.07 -1.50 -9.51
N TRP A 5 0.63 -1.29 -8.41
CA TRP A 5 1.75 -2.10 -8.01
C TRP A 5 1.60 -2.48 -6.54
N PHE A 6 1.91 -3.71 -6.23
CA PHE A 6 2.10 -4.17 -4.87
C PHE A 6 3.60 -4.36 -4.61
N VAL A 7 4.05 -3.91 -3.44
CA VAL A 7 5.33 -4.29 -2.88
C VAL A 7 5.03 -5.23 -1.73
N GLU A 8 5.32 -6.50 -1.95
CA GLU A 8 5.24 -7.56 -0.95
C GLU A 8 6.53 -7.53 -0.15
N GLY A 9 6.44 -7.50 1.16
CA GLY A 9 7.61 -7.40 2.02
C GLY A 9 7.58 -8.43 3.14
N ASP A 10 8.72 -9.10 3.31
CA ASP A 10 8.98 -10.06 4.38
C ASP A 10 10.32 -9.69 5.04
N ILE A 11 10.32 -9.58 6.35
CA ILE A 11 11.54 -9.26 7.12
C ILE A 11 12.21 -10.56 7.52
N LYS A 12 13.45 -10.76 7.04
CA LYS A 12 14.19 -11.99 7.25
C LYS A 12 14.46 -12.24 8.73
N GLY A 13 13.90 -13.35 9.26
CA GLY A 13 14.14 -13.79 10.63
C GLY A 13 13.89 -12.69 11.67
N CYS A 14 12.80 -11.95 11.54
CA CYS A 14 12.53 -10.75 12.34
C CYS A 14 12.69 -11.00 13.83
N PHE A 15 12.08 -12.08 14.36
CA PHE A 15 12.13 -12.41 15.77
C PHE A 15 13.54 -12.73 16.27
N ASP A 16 14.39 -13.32 15.42
CA ASP A 16 15.73 -13.76 15.76
C ASP A 16 16.76 -12.63 15.66
N HIS A 17 16.44 -11.55 14.95
CA HIS A 17 17.37 -10.46 14.65
C HIS A 17 16.98 -9.12 15.30
N VAL A 18 15.95 -9.06 16.13
CA VAL A 18 15.63 -7.84 16.89
C VAL A 18 16.84 -7.39 17.71
N ASP A 19 17.36 -6.21 17.44
CA ASP A 19 18.45 -5.63 18.22
C ASP A 19 17.93 -5.17 19.57
N HIS A 20 18.52 -5.71 20.67
CA HIS A 20 18.08 -5.45 22.02
C HIS A 20 18.28 -3.98 22.43
N HIS A 21 19.35 -3.33 21.96
CA HIS A 21 19.62 -1.93 22.30
C HIS A 21 18.62 -0.99 21.59
N VAL A 22 18.33 -1.25 20.33
CA VAL A 22 17.31 -0.50 19.58
C VAL A 22 15.95 -0.68 20.26
N LEU A 23 15.55 -1.92 20.58
CA LEU A 23 14.28 -2.20 21.26
C LEU A 23 14.18 -1.46 22.60
N VAL A 24 15.20 -1.55 23.44
CA VAL A 24 15.20 -0.87 24.74
C VAL A 24 15.16 0.65 24.57
N ASN A 25 15.86 1.20 23.60
CA ASN A 25 15.79 2.63 23.31
C ASN A 25 14.39 3.07 22.86
N ILE A 26 13.69 2.25 22.09
CA ILE A 26 12.29 2.49 21.71
C ILE A 26 11.40 2.49 22.98
N LEU A 27 11.56 1.50 23.84
CA LEU A 27 10.81 1.40 25.11
C LEU A 27 11.05 2.60 26.01
N ARG A 28 12.30 3.06 26.17
CA ARG A 28 12.67 4.21 27.00
C ARG A 28 12.03 5.53 26.54
N ARG A 29 11.61 5.65 25.30
CA ARG A 29 10.85 6.84 24.85
C ARG A 29 9.49 6.98 25.55
N ARG A 30 8.95 5.90 26.11
CA ARG A 30 7.63 5.83 26.73
C ARG A 30 7.67 5.40 28.20
N ILE A 31 8.68 4.64 28.59
CA ILE A 31 8.80 4.04 29.92
C ILE A 31 10.07 4.60 30.58
N GLN A 32 9.88 5.36 31.66
CA GLN A 32 10.99 5.98 32.43
C GLN A 32 11.42 5.13 33.62
N ASP A 33 10.72 4.03 33.90
CA ASP A 33 11.06 3.10 35.00
C ASP A 33 12.25 2.20 34.62
N GLU A 34 13.42 2.52 35.12
CA GLU A 34 14.64 1.74 34.88
C GLU A 34 14.62 0.35 35.55
N HIS A 35 13.82 0.12 36.61
CA HIS A 35 13.63 -1.21 37.14
C HIS A 35 12.88 -2.10 36.14
N PHE A 36 11.81 -1.58 35.53
CA PHE A 36 11.10 -2.28 34.48
C PHE A 36 11.98 -2.52 33.26
N ILE A 37 12.73 -1.52 32.80
CA ILE A 37 13.69 -1.67 31.69
C ILE A 37 14.76 -2.74 32.05
N GLY A 38 15.25 -2.76 33.28
CA GLY A 38 16.16 -3.78 33.77
C GLY A 38 15.57 -5.20 33.73
N LEU A 39 14.27 -5.34 34.01
CA LEU A 39 13.56 -6.62 33.88
C LEU A 39 13.46 -7.06 32.40
N ILE A 40 13.15 -6.16 31.50
CA ILE A 40 13.16 -6.46 30.06
C ILE A 40 14.54 -6.93 29.61
N TRP A 41 15.62 -6.25 30.04
CA TRP A 41 16.99 -6.69 29.73
C TRP A 41 17.30 -8.10 30.23
N LYS A 42 16.88 -8.43 31.45
CA LYS A 42 17.06 -9.79 32.00
C LYS A 42 16.31 -10.82 31.14
N PHE A 43 15.08 -10.47 30.73
CA PHE A 43 14.26 -11.32 29.87
C PHE A 43 14.92 -11.55 28.52
N LEU A 44 15.37 -10.50 27.83
CA LEU A 44 16.03 -10.58 26.52
C LEU A 44 17.34 -11.41 26.57
N LYS A 45 18.06 -11.39 27.70
CA LYS A 45 19.31 -12.11 27.90
C LYS A 45 19.13 -13.51 28.52
N ALA A 46 17.92 -13.86 28.89
CA ALA A 46 17.66 -15.12 29.61
C ALA A 46 17.93 -16.38 28.77
N GLY A 47 18.02 -16.25 27.46
CA GLY A 47 18.13 -17.40 26.56
C GLY A 47 16.84 -18.21 26.47
N TYR A 48 16.91 -19.35 25.83
CA TYR A 48 15.82 -20.29 25.74
C TYR A 48 16.31 -21.73 25.83
N MET A 49 15.42 -22.63 26.19
CA MET A 49 15.68 -24.06 26.22
C MET A 49 15.02 -24.74 25.03
N GLU A 50 15.80 -25.47 24.25
CA GLU A 50 15.33 -26.30 23.15
C GLU A 50 15.94 -27.69 23.28
N ASP A 51 15.13 -28.73 23.21
CA ASP A 51 15.57 -30.14 23.40
C ASP A 51 16.47 -30.37 24.65
N TRP A 52 16.12 -29.70 25.76
CA TRP A 52 16.88 -29.70 27.00
C TRP A 52 18.29 -29.10 26.91
N VAL A 53 18.58 -28.36 25.80
CA VAL A 53 19.83 -27.59 25.63
C VAL A 53 19.56 -26.12 25.82
N TYR A 54 20.39 -25.47 26.63
CA TYR A 54 20.29 -24.03 26.85
C TYR A 54 21.00 -23.25 25.69
N HIS A 55 20.30 -22.30 25.13
CA HIS A 55 20.80 -21.40 24.10
C HIS A 55 20.81 -19.96 24.60
N ASN A 56 21.94 -19.28 24.48
CA ASN A 56 22.05 -17.86 24.77
C ASN A 56 21.44 -17.03 23.63
N THR A 57 20.66 -16.02 23.97
CA THR A 57 20.17 -15.01 23.02
C THR A 57 21.08 -13.79 23.04
N TYR A 58 21.79 -13.55 21.95
CA TYR A 58 22.60 -12.33 21.73
C TYR A 58 21.81 -11.26 20.96
N SER A 59 20.83 -11.66 20.19
CA SER A 59 19.86 -10.85 19.48
C SER A 59 18.53 -11.59 19.43
N GLY A 60 17.47 -10.88 19.07
CA GLY A 60 16.14 -11.47 18.92
C GLY A 60 15.35 -11.56 20.22
N THR A 61 14.13 -12.01 20.05
CA THR A 61 13.22 -12.32 21.16
C THR A 61 12.99 -13.82 21.18
N PRO A 62 13.10 -14.50 22.35
CA PRO A 62 12.99 -15.95 22.42
C PRO A 62 11.72 -16.46 21.75
N GLN A 63 11.84 -17.33 20.75
CA GLN A 63 10.69 -17.93 20.09
C GLN A 63 9.86 -18.75 21.09
N GLY A 64 8.53 -18.63 21.01
CA GLY A 64 7.62 -19.29 21.95
C GLY A 64 7.39 -18.54 23.28
N SER A 65 8.07 -17.45 23.53
CA SER A 65 7.80 -16.61 24.70
C SER A 65 6.53 -15.77 24.49
N ILE A 66 5.71 -15.67 25.54
CA ILE A 66 4.45 -14.91 25.54
C ILE A 66 4.66 -13.41 25.23
N ILE A 67 5.79 -12.84 25.64
CA ILE A 67 6.08 -11.41 25.47
C ILE A 67 6.73 -11.08 24.12
N SER A 68 7.33 -12.05 23.44
CA SER A 68 8.07 -11.83 22.19
C SER A 68 7.24 -11.20 21.09
N PRO A 69 5.99 -11.61 20.81
CA PRO A 69 5.14 -10.95 19.82
C PRO A 69 4.85 -9.48 20.15
N ILE A 70 4.72 -9.16 21.44
CA ILE A 70 4.48 -7.77 21.89
C ILE A 70 5.72 -6.94 21.64
N LEU A 71 6.90 -7.43 22.02
CA LEU A 71 8.17 -6.72 21.83
C LEU A 71 8.49 -6.53 20.35
N ALA A 72 8.27 -7.55 19.51
CA ALA A 72 8.43 -7.45 18.06
C ALA A 72 7.48 -6.42 17.45
N ASN A 73 6.21 -6.38 17.88
CA ASN A 73 5.28 -5.37 17.40
C ASN A 73 5.64 -3.96 17.84
N ILE A 74 6.16 -3.77 19.07
CA ILE A 74 6.68 -2.48 19.52
C ILE A 74 7.87 -2.05 18.64
N TYR A 75 8.77 -2.98 18.34
CA TYR A 75 9.92 -2.73 17.48
C TYR A 75 9.50 -2.32 16.06
N LEU A 76 8.61 -3.08 15.45
CA LEU A 76 8.12 -2.86 14.09
C LEU A 76 7.15 -1.69 13.98
N ASN A 77 6.63 -1.16 15.08
CA ASN A 77 5.84 0.09 15.06
C ASN A 77 6.64 1.27 14.52
N GLU A 78 7.97 1.26 14.62
CA GLU A 78 8.82 2.29 13.99
C GLU A 78 8.67 2.28 12.46
N LEU A 79 8.52 1.09 11.85
CA LEU A 79 8.20 0.97 10.42
C LEU A 79 6.80 1.52 10.11
N ASP A 80 5.81 1.28 10.97
CA ASP A 80 4.45 1.79 10.79
C ASP A 80 4.43 3.32 10.82
N VAL A 81 5.17 3.92 11.76
CA VAL A 81 5.33 5.39 11.87
C VAL A 81 6.04 5.96 10.64
N PHE A 82 7.13 5.32 10.22
CA PHE A 82 7.84 5.70 8.99
C PHE A 82 6.91 5.65 7.78
N MET A 83 6.16 4.57 7.59
CA MET A 83 5.26 4.41 6.45
C MET A 83 4.11 5.41 6.46
N ALA A 84 3.59 5.78 7.64
CA ALA A 84 2.57 6.81 7.75
C ALA A 84 3.09 8.19 7.29
N GLN A 85 4.32 8.55 7.66
CA GLN A 85 4.97 9.79 7.23
C GLN A 85 5.35 9.72 5.74
N TYR A 86 5.93 8.60 5.30
CA TYR A 86 6.33 8.38 3.93
C TYR A 86 5.14 8.46 2.96
N ALA A 87 3.99 7.91 3.34
CA ALA A 87 2.77 7.99 2.53
C ALA A 87 2.28 9.44 2.34
N GLN A 88 2.50 10.31 3.33
CA GLN A 88 2.17 11.74 3.22
C GLN A 88 3.11 12.47 2.27
N THR A 89 4.42 12.22 2.35
CA THR A 89 5.41 12.83 1.45
C THR A 89 5.30 12.30 0.01
N PHE A 90 4.94 11.03 -0.14
CA PHE A 90 4.72 10.40 -1.44
C PHE A 90 3.44 10.91 -2.14
N ARG A 91 2.49 11.44 -1.37
CA ARG A 91 1.21 11.91 -1.88
C ARG A 91 1.39 13.05 -2.87
N GLN A 92 0.82 12.88 -4.10
CA GLN A 92 0.84 13.87 -5.15
C GLN A 92 -0.55 14.05 -5.77
N GLY A 93 -0.94 15.29 -6.09
CA GLY A 93 -2.22 15.67 -6.67
C GLY A 93 -3.42 15.42 -5.75
N ASP A 94 -4.50 16.18 -5.88
CA ASP A 94 -5.74 15.99 -5.12
C ASP A 94 -6.69 15.02 -5.78
N LYS A 95 -6.84 15.12 -7.10
CA LYS A 95 -7.72 14.30 -7.92
C LYS A 95 -6.98 13.86 -9.18
N ARG A 96 -7.32 12.66 -9.68
CA ARG A 96 -6.85 12.23 -10.99
C ARG A 96 -7.45 13.11 -12.07
N ARG A 97 -6.70 13.40 -13.12
CA ARG A 97 -7.20 14.07 -14.32
C ARG A 97 -8.26 13.22 -15.00
N ILE A 98 -9.17 13.88 -15.71
CA ILE A 98 -10.14 13.19 -16.57
C ILE A 98 -9.38 12.48 -17.69
N ASN A 99 -9.72 11.22 -17.92
CA ASN A 99 -9.16 10.43 -19.00
C ASN A 99 -9.36 11.16 -20.36
N PRO A 100 -8.30 11.46 -21.12
CA PRO A 100 -8.44 12.12 -22.42
C PRO A 100 -9.36 11.37 -23.40
N ALA A 101 -9.35 10.02 -23.33
CA ALA A 101 -10.26 9.19 -24.12
C ALA A 101 -11.73 9.35 -23.72
N TYR A 102 -11.99 9.66 -22.45
CA TYR A 102 -13.34 9.93 -21.95
C TYR A 102 -13.78 11.36 -22.23
N LYS A 103 -12.86 12.33 -22.16
CA LYS A 103 -13.17 13.76 -22.27
C LYS A 103 -13.77 14.12 -23.64
N LYS A 104 -13.14 13.68 -24.74
CA LYS A 104 -13.61 14.00 -26.10
C LYS A 104 -15.05 13.54 -26.38
N PRO A 105 -15.43 12.27 -26.13
CA PRO A 105 -16.83 11.83 -26.28
C PRO A 105 -17.78 12.56 -25.33
N LEU A 106 -17.36 12.84 -24.10
CA LEU A 106 -18.16 13.60 -23.15
C LEU A 106 -18.50 15.00 -23.66
N ASP A 107 -17.53 15.73 -24.20
CA ASP A 107 -17.72 17.07 -24.76
C ASP A 107 -18.63 17.01 -26.00
N LYS A 108 -18.47 16.00 -26.87
CA LYS A 108 -19.37 15.76 -28.01
C LYS A 108 -20.81 15.50 -27.53
N ARG A 109 -21.00 14.67 -26.52
CA ARG A 109 -22.32 14.43 -25.92
C ARG A 109 -22.95 15.70 -25.37
N ARG A 110 -22.19 16.50 -24.61
CA ARG A 110 -22.67 17.78 -24.07
C ARG A 110 -23.09 18.73 -25.17
N GLY A 111 -22.27 18.89 -26.22
CA GLY A 111 -22.60 19.72 -27.34
C GLY A 111 -23.90 19.29 -28.04
N LYS A 112 -24.12 17.97 -28.24
CA LYS A 112 -25.38 17.45 -28.84
C LYS A 112 -26.60 17.70 -27.93
N GLN A 113 -26.44 17.52 -26.60
CA GLN A 113 -27.50 17.81 -25.62
C GLN A 113 -27.88 19.29 -25.61
N GLU A 114 -26.89 20.19 -25.63
CA GLU A 114 -27.14 21.65 -25.73
C GLU A 114 -27.77 22.03 -27.05
N TRP A 115 -27.31 21.45 -28.16
CA TRP A 115 -27.90 21.68 -29.48
C TRP A 115 -29.38 21.25 -29.51
N LEU A 116 -29.72 20.07 -28.95
CA LEU A 116 -31.11 19.61 -28.82
C LEU A 116 -31.98 20.61 -28.05
N LYS A 117 -31.48 21.10 -26.92
CA LYS A 117 -32.21 22.07 -26.09
C LYS A 117 -32.47 23.37 -26.83
N ARG A 118 -31.46 23.90 -27.57
CA ARG A 118 -31.58 25.17 -28.33
C ARG A 118 -32.49 25.06 -29.54
N ASN A 119 -32.61 23.87 -30.13
CA ASN A 119 -33.35 23.65 -31.35
C ASN A 119 -34.65 22.86 -31.17
N GLU A 120 -35.07 22.61 -29.93
CA GLU A 120 -36.22 21.73 -29.62
C GLU A 120 -37.50 22.07 -30.38
N HIS A 121 -37.74 23.36 -30.63
CA HIS A 121 -38.93 23.85 -31.34
C HIS A 121 -38.72 23.99 -32.86
N LYS A 122 -37.52 23.73 -33.39
CA LYS A 122 -37.16 23.96 -34.79
C LYS A 122 -36.89 22.68 -35.56
N ILE A 123 -36.83 21.53 -34.89
CA ILE A 123 -36.41 20.25 -35.50
C ILE A 123 -37.61 19.26 -35.55
N SER A 124 -37.59 18.40 -36.57
CA SER A 124 -38.57 17.32 -36.70
C SER A 124 -38.38 16.25 -35.60
N GLN A 125 -39.43 15.45 -35.36
CA GLN A 125 -39.34 14.30 -34.42
C GLN A 125 -38.28 13.27 -34.87
N GLU A 126 -38.13 13.06 -36.18
CA GLU A 126 -37.12 12.17 -36.74
C GLU A 126 -35.70 12.67 -36.46
N GLN A 127 -35.45 13.97 -36.65
CA GLN A 127 -34.16 14.60 -36.34
C GLN A 127 -33.84 14.53 -34.83
N LYS A 128 -34.87 14.74 -33.98
CA LYS A 128 -34.72 14.62 -32.55
C LYS A 128 -34.38 13.18 -32.13
N ALA A 129 -35.03 12.19 -32.74
CA ALA A 129 -34.74 10.77 -32.48
C ALA A 129 -33.33 10.37 -32.92
N ALA A 130 -32.87 10.84 -34.11
CA ALA A 130 -31.54 10.57 -34.64
C ALA A 130 -30.44 11.11 -33.67
N VAL A 131 -30.57 12.36 -33.22
CA VAL A 131 -29.59 12.94 -32.28
C VAL A 131 -29.61 12.25 -30.90
N LYS A 132 -30.79 11.81 -30.44
CA LYS A 132 -30.87 11.01 -29.20
C LYS A 132 -30.16 9.66 -29.36
N ALA A 133 -30.34 8.96 -30.47
CA ALA A 133 -29.65 7.72 -30.76
C ALA A 133 -28.12 7.89 -30.74
N GLU A 134 -27.59 8.96 -31.35
CA GLU A 134 -26.18 9.27 -31.30
C GLU A 134 -25.68 9.57 -29.84
N ILE A 135 -26.50 10.23 -29.04
CA ILE A 135 -26.18 10.46 -27.61
C ILE A 135 -26.11 9.12 -26.86
N ASP A 136 -27.03 8.19 -27.18
CA ASP A 136 -27.05 6.88 -26.52
C ASP A 136 -25.87 6.02 -26.94
N GLU A 137 -25.44 6.05 -28.18
CA GLU A 137 -24.20 5.42 -28.64
C GLU A 137 -22.97 5.97 -27.88
N ILE A 138 -22.90 7.29 -27.74
CA ILE A 138 -21.82 7.91 -26.95
C ILE A 138 -21.89 7.48 -25.48
N ASN A 139 -23.08 7.38 -24.89
CA ASN A 139 -23.26 6.92 -23.52
C ASN A 139 -22.81 5.46 -23.35
N GLN A 140 -23.13 4.58 -24.31
CA GLN A 140 -22.66 3.20 -24.29
C GLN A 140 -21.13 3.13 -24.36
N TYR A 141 -20.50 3.90 -25.26
CA TYR A 141 -19.04 3.96 -25.34
C TYR A 141 -18.40 4.50 -24.06
N LEU A 142 -18.97 5.55 -23.42
CA LEU A 142 -18.47 6.11 -22.18
C LEU A 142 -18.52 5.11 -21.00
N ARG A 143 -19.40 4.11 -21.03
CA ARG A 143 -19.45 3.05 -20.02
C ARG A 143 -18.30 2.04 -20.14
N THR A 144 -17.66 1.96 -21.30
CA THR A 144 -16.55 1.02 -21.55
C THR A 144 -15.18 1.56 -21.14
N ILE A 145 -15.08 2.85 -20.83
CA ILE A 145 -13.79 3.50 -20.49
C ILE A 145 -13.87 4.18 -19.13
N PRO A 146 -12.79 4.17 -18.35
CA PRO A 146 -12.76 4.81 -17.03
C PRO A 146 -12.82 6.33 -17.16
N TYR A 147 -13.62 6.98 -16.31
CA TYR A 147 -13.76 8.45 -16.28
C TYR A 147 -12.46 9.17 -15.94
N VAL A 148 -11.72 8.65 -14.95
CA VAL A 148 -10.41 9.19 -14.57
C VAL A 148 -9.30 8.45 -15.28
N ASP A 149 -8.20 9.16 -15.57
CA ASP A 149 -7.03 8.57 -16.20
C ASP A 149 -6.34 7.60 -15.22
N PRO A 150 -6.34 6.29 -15.49
CA PRO A 150 -5.64 5.35 -14.63
C PRO A 150 -4.11 5.50 -14.70
N MET A 151 -3.57 6.18 -15.73
CA MET A 151 -2.13 6.41 -15.93
C MET A 151 -1.72 7.85 -15.62
N ASP A 152 -2.50 8.54 -14.78
CA ASP A 152 -2.17 9.92 -14.38
C ASP A 152 -0.91 9.96 -13.51
N ASP A 153 0.19 10.41 -14.08
CA ASP A 153 1.48 10.55 -13.40
C ASP A 153 1.47 11.64 -12.32
N GLY A 154 0.50 12.55 -12.39
CA GLY A 154 0.30 13.61 -11.38
C GLY A 154 -0.45 13.16 -10.14
N TYR A 155 -0.88 11.89 -10.07
CA TYR A 155 -1.63 11.37 -8.92
C TYR A 155 -0.95 10.16 -8.31
N LYS A 156 -0.40 10.33 -7.09
CA LYS A 156 0.30 9.27 -6.37
C LYS A 156 -0.25 9.06 -4.98
N ARG A 157 -0.38 7.82 -4.57
CA ARG A 157 -0.82 7.39 -3.22
C ARG A 157 -0.13 6.10 -2.81
N LEU A 158 0.03 5.93 -1.50
CA LEU A 158 0.41 4.66 -0.88
C LEU A 158 -0.67 4.18 0.07
N VAL A 159 -0.84 2.88 0.10
CA VAL A 159 -1.62 2.16 1.11
C VAL A 159 -0.70 1.12 1.72
N TYR A 160 -0.62 1.08 3.04
CA TYR A 160 0.27 0.17 3.76
C TYR A 160 -0.54 -0.65 4.76
N VAL A 161 -0.21 -1.91 4.86
CA VAL A 161 -0.73 -2.83 5.87
C VAL A 161 0.39 -3.76 6.29
N ARG A 162 0.45 -4.08 7.59
CA ARG A 162 1.40 -5.02 8.18
C ARG A 162 0.69 -5.97 9.14
N TYR A 163 1.14 -7.21 9.13
CA TYR A 163 0.81 -8.21 10.13
C TYR A 163 2.09 -8.92 10.54
N ALA A 164 2.51 -8.75 11.80
CA ALA A 164 3.83 -9.19 12.29
C ALA A 164 4.95 -8.65 11.39
N ASP A 165 5.75 -9.52 10.80
CA ASP A 165 6.86 -9.22 9.90
C ASP A 165 6.46 -9.15 8.42
N ASP A 166 5.28 -9.65 8.06
CA ASP A 166 4.73 -9.52 6.71
C ASP A 166 4.09 -8.15 6.49
N PHE A 167 4.38 -7.50 5.37
CA PHE A 167 3.72 -6.27 4.98
C PHE A 167 3.41 -6.17 3.49
N LEU A 168 2.38 -5.41 3.18
CA LEU A 168 1.98 -5.13 1.80
C LEU A 168 1.82 -3.63 1.59
N ILE A 169 2.45 -3.11 0.52
CA ILE A 169 2.32 -1.71 0.14
C ILE A 169 1.66 -1.64 -1.23
N GLY A 170 0.46 -1.06 -1.29
CA GLY A 170 -0.21 -0.73 -2.54
C GLY A 170 0.24 0.63 -3.06
N VAL A 171 0.81 0.67 -4.26
CA VAL A 171 1.33 1.88 -4.90
C VAL A 171 0.41 2.32 -6.02
N ILE A 172 -0.11 3.53 -5.92
CA ILE A 172 -0.74 4.26 -7.01
C ILE A 172 0.32 5.17 -7.61
N GLY A 173 0.93 4.74 -8.69
CA GLY A 173 2.06 5.38 -9.34
C GLY A 173 2.67 4.49 -10.42
N SER A 174 3.86 4.83 -10.87
CA SER A 174 4.62 4.06 -11.86
C SER A 174 5.35 2.86 -11.23
N LYS A 175 5.87 1.95 -12.08
CA LYS A 175 6.77 0.88 -11.61
C LYS A 175 8.06 1.42 -10.99
N VAL A 176 8.51 2.57 -11.47
CA VAL A 176 9.70 3.25 -10.92
C VAL A 176 9.41 3.71 -9.50
N ASP A 177 8.23 4.28 -9.25
CA ASP A 177 7.80 4.67 -7.91
C ASP A 177 7.76 3.44 -6.96
N ALA A 178 7.22 2.31 -7.41
CA ALA A 178 7.19 1.09 -6.60
C ALA A 178 8.59 0.57 -6.26
N LYS A 179 9.54 0.66 -7.21
CA LYS A 179 10.95 0.31 -6.96
C LYS A 179 11.60 1.26 -5.95
N GLN A 180 11.31 2.55 -6.05
CA GLN A 180 11.83 3.55 -5.10
C GLN A 180 11.27 3.29 -3.69
N VAL A 181 9.95 3.07 -3.57
CA VAL A 181 9.32 2.70 -2.29
C VAL A 181 9.98 1.46 -1.67
N LYS A 182 10.20 0.40 -2.46
CA LYS A 182 10.89 -0.80 -1.96
C LYS A 182 12.31 -0.49 -1.46
N ALA A 183 13.06 0.34 -2.20
CA ALA A 183 14.42 0.72 -1.83
C ALA A 183 14.45 1.53 -0.53
N ASP A 184 13.57 2.54 -0.41
CA ASP A 184 13.52 3.43 0.75
C ASP A 184 13.08 2.69 2.02
N VAL A 185 12.08 1.80 1.90
CA VAL A 185 11.65 0.93 3.00
C VAL A 185 12.76 -0.02 3.42
N GLY A 186 13.44 -0.65 2.46
CA GLY A 186 14.59 -1.53 2.74
C GLY A 186 15.74 -0.78 3.41
N GLN A 187 16.01 0.45 3.00
CA GLN A 187 17.00 1.31 3.64
C GLN A 187 16.62 1.65 5.09
N PHE A 188 15.37 2.04 5.33
CA PHE A 188 14.86 2.33 6.67
C PHE A 188 15.01 1.11 7.59
N ILE A 189 14.54 -0.06 7.16
CA ILE A 189 14.62 -1.31 7.92
C ILE A 189 16.07 -1.64 8.27
N ARG A 190 16.99 -1.49 7.33
CA ARG A 190 18.42 -1.77 7.56
C ARG A 190 19.07 -0.76 8.50
N GLN A 191 18.81 0.53 8.32
CA GLN A 191 19.51 1.58 9.05
C GLN A 191 18.92 1.86 10.43
N GLN A 192 17.61 1.79 10.58
CA GLN A 192 16.93 2.17 11.81
C GLN A 192 16.55 0.95 12.68
N LEU A 193 16.22 -0.14 12.01
CA LEU A 193 15.83 -1.37 12.72
C LEU A 193 16.91 -2.45 12.69
N LEU A 194 18.04 -2.22 12.04
CA LEU A 194 19.14 -3.20 11.92
C LEU A 194 18.64 -4.59 11.45
N LEU A 195 17.56 -4.61 10.66
CA LEU A 195 16.96 -5.80 10.08
C LEU A 195 17.15 -5.82 8.56
N GLU A 196 16.88 -6.94 7.94
CA GLU A 196 16.99 -7.09 6.49
C GLU A 196 15.69 -7.59 5.86
N LEU A 197 15.37 -7.07 4.67
CA LEU A 197 14.32 -7.64 3.83
C LEU A 197 14.78 -8.97 3.21
N SER A 198 13.90 -9.95 3.19
CA SER A 198 14.09 -11.15 2.39
C SER A 198 14.07 -10.79 0.91
N GLN A 199 15.21 -10.90 0.23
CA GLN A 199 15.32 -10.57 -1.20
C GLN A 199 14.46 -11.48 -2.08
N GLU A 200 14.29 -12.73 -1.67
CA GLU A 200 13.53 -13.74 -2.41
C GLU A 200 12.01 -13.51 -2.30
N LYS A 201 11.55 -13.08 -1.12
CA LYS A 201 10.12 -12.88 -0.85
C LYS A 201 9.64 -11.45 -1.05
N THR A 202 10.56 -10.47 -1.07
CA THR A 202 10.19 -9.07 -1.31
C THR A 202 10.07 -8.80 -2.80
N LEU A 203 8.83 -8.89 -3.31
CA LEU A 203 8.52 -8.78 -4.73
C LEU A 203 7.83 -7.45 -5.07
N ILE A 204 7.82 -7.11 -6.36
CA ILE A 204 7.01 -6.02 -6.92
C ILE A 204 6.09 -6.64 -7.96
N THR A 205 4.82 -6.75 -7.61
CA THR A 205 3.79 -7.42 -8.40
C THR A 205 2.83 -6.40 -9.01
N HIS A 206 2.48 -6.57 -10.28
CA HIS A 206 1.49 -5.70 -10.92
C HIS A 206 0.10 -5.96 -10.34
N GLY A 207 -0.74 -4.93 -10.24
CA GLY A 207 -2.07 -5.04 -9.64
C GLY A 207 -3.02 -6.02 -10.33
N SER A 208 -2.80 -6.37 -11.61
CA SER A 208 -3.54 -7.42 -12.32
C SER A 208 -3.08 -8.84 -11.98
N ASP A 209 -1.88 -8.97 -11.42
CA ASP A 209 -1.30 -10.23 -11.01
C ASP A 209 -1.64 -10.50 -9.53
N PHE A 210 -1.32 -11.70 -9.06
CA PHE A 210 -1.61 -12.09 -7.69
C PHE A 210 -0.43 -11.79 -6.77
N ALA A 211 -0.56 -10.75 -5.95
CA ALA A 211 0.36 -10.51 -4.84
C ALA A 211 0.02 -11.45 -3.67
N GLN A 212 1.03 -11.87 -2.92
CA GLN A 212 0.86 -12.74 -1.76
C GLN A 212 0.87 -11.92 -0.47
N PHE A 213 -0.11 -12.15 0.40
CA PHE A 213 -0.13 -11.59 1.74
C PHE A 213 -0.91 -12.51 2.69
N LEU A 214 -0.28 -12.98 3.76
CA LEU A 214 -0.86 -13.89 4.76
C LEU A 214 -1.52 -15.14 4.13
N SER A 215 -0.84 -15.78 3.18
CA SER A 215 -1.35 -16.93 2.42
C SER A 215 -2.54 -16.63 1.49
N PHE A 216 -2.98 -15.37 1.38
CA PHE A 216 -3.99 -14.94 0.42
C PHE A 216 -3.37 -14.37 -0.84
N GLN A 217 -4.07 -14.56 -1.95
CA GLN A 217 -3.75 -13.92 -3.22
C GLN A 217 -4.57 -12.64 -3.37
N ILE A 218 -3.90 -11.52 -3.57
CA ILE A 218 -4.51 -10.20 -3.67
C ILE A 218 -4.30 -9.65 -5.08
N THR A 219 -5.38 -9.19 -5.69
CA THR A 219 -5.35 -8.51 -6.98
C THR A 219 -6.28 -7.32 -6.98
N THR A 220 -6.15 -6.44 -7.97
CA THR A 220 -7.08 -5.32 -8.18
C THR A 220 -8.10 -5.70 -9.23
N SER A 221 -9.40 -5.73 -8.87
CA SER A 221 -10.49 -5.86 -9.82
C SER A 221 -10.67 -4.55 -10.60
N THR A 222 -10.86 -4.66 -11.91
CA THR A 222 -11.29 -3.58 -12.79
C THR A 222 -12.81 -3.51 -12.92
N GLU A 223 -13.55 -4.39 -12.25
CA GLU A 223 -15.01 -4.35 -12.27
C GLU A 223 -15.51 -3.05 -11.66
N GLN A 224 -16.11 -2.23 -12.49
CA GLN A 224 -16.95 -1.13 -12.04
C GLN A 224 -18.23 -1.75 -11.48
N ASN A 225 -18.46 -1.63 -10.18
CA ASN A 225 -19.77 -1.91 -9.62
C ASN A 225 -20.78 -1.01 -10.34
N SER A 226 -21.64 -1.65 -11.11
CA SER A 226 -22.83 -1.09 -11.77
C SER A 226 -23.82 -0.60 -10.74
#